data_84ab70b64a834d3270f31912f33b4489
#
_entry.id   84ab70b64a834d3270f31912f33b4489
#
_cell.length_a   1.000
_cell.length_b   1.000
_cell.length_c   1.000
_cell.angle_alpha   90.00
_cell.angle_beta   90.00
_cell.angle_gamma   90.00
#
_symmetry.space_group_name_H-M   'P 1'
#
loop_
_entity.id
_entity.type
_entity.pdbx_description
1 polymer ?
#
loop_
_entity_poly.entity_id
_entity_poly.type
_entity_poly.pdbx_seq_one_letter_code
_entity_poly.pdbx_strand_id
1 'polypeptide(L)'
;MSLKLLIADDEYFIRQRIKKIIPWEKLNLTFAGEAENGQQVIDHLEKEPVDLLLLDIKMPQMNGIETARYIKEHFPSVHMLILSGYNDFEYARTAIRYGVKEYLLKPVAAEELERALSECIQAIHFEEQTRHTLKHYEHFHLCSMLANIRDGVLSYSDLCVQHPEFENLAYSIYCSVYVSEHTHDAVLQLVDRLRGQDFLCEYMQESEYIYMLQIFLS
;
A
#
# COMPACT_ATOMS: atom_id res chain seq x y z
N MET A 1 11.03 -7.35 -0.67
CA MET A 1 10.07 -8.24 0.06
C MET A 1 9.39 -9.13 -0.96
N SER A 2 9.02 -10.38 -0.61
CA SER A 2 8.18 -11.22 -1.46
C SER A 2 6.72 -10.84 -1.26
N LEU A 3 5.95 -10.76 -2.35
CA LEU A 3 4.52 -10.47 -2.30
C LEU A 3 3.73 -11.74 -1.93
N LYS A 4 2.69 -11.59 -1.14
CA LYS A 4 1.84 -12.67 -0.66
C LYS A 4 0.63 -12.86 -1.57
N LEU A 5 0.45 -14.06 -2.08
CA LEU A 5 -0.64 -14.42 -2.99
C LEU A 5 -1.62 -15.38 -2.31
N LEU A 6 -2.89 -15.00 -2.25
CA LEU A 6 -4.02 -15.83 -1.84
C LEU A 6 -4.76 -16.36 -3.08
N ILE A 7 -5.20 -17.62 -3.05
CA ILE A 7 -5.97 -18.27 -4.13
C ILE A 7 -7.36 -18.59 -3.63
N ALA A 8 -8.38 -18.08 -4.31
CA ALA A 8 -9.80 -18.31 -3.97
C ALA A 8 -10.55 -18.96 -5.14
N ASP A 9 -11.04 -20.17 -4.93
CA ASP A 9 -11.77 -20.96 -5.91
C ASP A 9 -12.50 -22.09 -5.15
N ASP A 10 -13.73 -22.40 -5.45
CA ASP A 10 -14.46 -23.47 -4.75
C ASP A 10 -13.99 -24.87 -5.14
N GLU A 11 -13.38 -25.02 -6.30
CA GLU A 11 -12.86 -26.28 -6.81
C GLU A 11 -11.45 -26.58 -6.28
N TYR A 12 -11.31 -27.53 -5.38
CA TYR A 12 -10.02 -27.95 -4.82
C TYR A 12 -8.96 -28.26 -5.88
N PHE A 13 -9.33 -29.01 -6.93
CA PHE A 13 -8.37 -29.39 -7.98
C PHE A 13 -7.87 -28.21 -8.80
N ILE A 14 -8.68 -27.17 -8.98
CA ILE A 14 -8.27 -25.93 -9.64
C ILE A 14 -7.26 -25.20 -8.77
N ARG A 15 -7.51 -25.04 -7.47
CA ARG A 15 -6.54 -24.43 -6.54
C ARG A 15 -5.20 -25.14 -6.57
N GLN A 16 -5.19 -26.49 -6.51
CA GLN A 16 -3.95 -27.29 -6.57
C GLN A 16 -3.22 -27.14 -7.92
N ARG A 17 -3.97 -27.09 -9.02
CA ARG A 17 -3.38 -26.83 -10.35
C ARG A 17 -2.73 -25.45 -10.42
N ILE A 18 -3.44 -24.41 -10.00
CA ILE A 18 -2.94 -23.02 -9.97
C ILE A 18 -1.66 -22.95 -9.14
N LYS A 19 -1.65 -23.51 -7.93
CA LYS A 19 -0.45 -23.56 -7.08
C LYS A 19 0.74 -24.20 -7.75
N LYS A 20 0.50 -25.23 -8.59
CA LYS A 20 1.55 -25.97 -9.29
C LYS A 20 2.13 -25.21 -10.49
N ILE A 21 1.31 -24.45 -11.20
CA ILE A 21 1.73 -23.76 -12.43
C ILE A 21 2.32 -22.38 -12.16
N ILE A 22 2.10 -21.78 -10.99
CA ILE A 22 2.72 -20.50 -10.61
C ILE A 22 4.22 -20.71 -10.39
N PRO A 23 5.07 -19.92 -11.07
CA PRO A 23 6.50 -19.96 -10.85
C PRO A 23 6.90 -19.07 -9.65
N TRP A 24 6.62 -19.54 -8.43
CA TRP A 24 6.73 -18.79 -7.17
C TRP A 24 8.08 -18.07 -6.98
N GLU A 25 9.19 -18.79 -7.18
CA GLU A 25 10.53 -18.24 -7.02
C GLU A 25 10.84 -17.17 -8.09
N LYS A 26 10.46 -17.43 -9.34
CA LYS A 26 10.70 -16.51 -10.45
C LYS A 26 9.98 -15.18 -10.27
N LEU A 27 8.77 -15.22 -9.76
CA LEU A 27 7.92 -14.04 -9.52
C LEU A 27 8.12 -13.43 -8.13
N ASN A 28 8.99 -14.01 -7.30
CA ASN A 28 9.20 -13.60 -5.91
C ASN A 28 7.88 -13.52 -5.12
N LEU A 29 7.03 -14.55 -5.30
CA LEU A 29 5.74 -14.70 -4.63
C LEU A 29 5.82 -15.70 -3.49
N THR A 30 5.06 -15.46 -2.44
CA THR A 30 4.84 -16.37 -1.32
C THR A 30 3.36 -16.77 -1.26
N PHE A 31 3.10 -18.07 -1.09
CA PHE A 31 1.76 -18.57 -0.92
C PHE A 31 1.20 -18.14 0.45
N ALA A 32 0.16 -17.32 0.45
CA ALA A 32 -0.51 -16.85 1.67
C ALA A 32 -1.54 -17.85 2.19
N GLY A 33 -2.23 -18.54 1.28
CA GLY A 33 -3.28 -19.47 1.65
C GLY A 33 -4.24 -19.76 0.51
N GLU A 34 -5.32 -20.48 0.82
CA GLU A 34 -6.42 -20.75 -0.10
C GLU A 34 -7.77 -20.54 0.57
N ALA A 35 -8.78 -20.18 -0.21
CA ALA A 35 -10.17 -19.98 0.20
C ALA A 35 -11.13 -20.68 -0.78
N GLU A 36 -12.28 -21.12 -0.29
CA GLU A 36 -13.30 -21.82 -1.08
C GLU A 36 -14.52 -20.93 -1.38
N ASN A 37 -14.56 -19.75 -0.78
CA ASN A 37 -15.63 -18.77 -0.95
C ASN A 37 -15.17 -17.38 -0.51
N GLY A 38 -15.96 -16.35 -0.84
CA GLY A 38 -15.61 -14.97 -0.52
C GLY A 38 -15.52 -14.67 0.97
N GLN A 39 -16.32 -15.34 1.82
CA GLN A 39 -16.24 -15.14 3.27
C GLN A 39 -14.88 -15.58 3.82
N GLN A 40 -14.38 -16.75 3.39
CA GLN A 40 -13.05 -17.21 3.79
C GLN A 40 -11.93 -16.28 3.29
N VAL A 41 -12.11 -15.64 2.12
CA VAL A 41 -11.17 -14.60 1.67
C VAL A 41 -11.13 -13.45 2.66
N ILE A 42 -12.28 -12.91 3.06
CA ILE A 42 -12.37 -11.82 4.03
C ILE A 42 -11.74 -12.22 5.36
N ASP A 43 -12.13 -13.37 5.90
CA ASP A 43 -11.60 -13.91 7.16
C ASP A 43 -10.06 -14.07 7.13
N HIS A 44 -9.50 -14.33 5.96
CA HIS A 44 -8.05 -14.43 5.76
C HIS A 44 -7.40 -13.05 5.75
N LEU A 45 -7.97 -12.10 5.00
CA LEU A 45 -7.46 -10.72 4.90
C LEU A 45 -7.48 -9.96 6.24
N GLU A 46 -8.42 -10.30 7.13
CA GLU A 46 -8.48 -9.74 8.48
C GLU A 46 -7.37 -10.24 9.39
N LYS A 47 -6.80 -11.43 9.12
CA LYS A 47 -5.78 -12.08 9.97
C LYS A 47 -4.37 -11.87 9.48
N GLU A 48 -4.19 -11.89 8.16
CA GLU A 48 -2.88 -11.83 7.54
C GLU A 48 -2.84 -10.87 6.35
N PRO A 49 -1.74 -10.13 6.15
CA PRO A 49 -1.60 -9.28 4.99
C PRO A 49 -1.49 -10.12 3.70
N VAL A 50 -2.20 -9.71 2.67
CA VAL A 50 -2.17 -10.28 1.31
C VAL A 50 -1.99 -9.13 0.33
N ASP A 51 -1.11 -9.33 -0.66
CA ASP A 51 -0.82 -8.32 -1.68
C ASP A 51 -1.59 -8.60 -2.97
N LEU A 52 -1.73 -9.89 -3.29
CA LEU A 52 -2.37 -10.39 -4.52
C LEU A 52 -3.43 -11.44 -4.20
N LEU A 53 -4.54 -11.37 -4.90
CA LEU A 53 -5.62 -12.35 -4.83
C LEU A 53 -5.97 -12.86 -6.23
N LEU A 54 -5.87 -14.18 -6.42
CA LEU A 54 -6.52 -14.88 -7.53
C LEU A 54 -7.90 -15.29 -7.09
N LEU A 55 -8.93 -14.81 -7.79
CA LEU A 55 -10.32 -14.90 -7.36
C LEU A 55 -11.21 -15.51 -8.44
N ASP A 56 -11.81 -16.65 -8.15
CA ASP A 56 -12.88 -17.18 -8.99
C ASP A 56 -14.17 -16.38 -8.81
N ILE A 57 -14.98 -16.30 -9.88
CA ILE A 57 -16.27 -15.61 -9.83
C ILE A 57 -17.34 -16.48 -9.17
N LYS A 58 -17.40 -17.74 -9.54
CA LYS A 58 -18.47 -18.63 -9.07
C LYS A 58 -18.03 -19.42 -7.85
N MET A 59 -18.32 -18.86 -6.70
CA MET A 59 -18.09 -19.50 -5.41
C MET A 59 -19.39 -19.51 -4.59
N PRO A 60 -19.57 -20.50 -3.70
CA PRO A 60 -20.72 -20.55 -2.80
C PRO A 60 -20.69 -19.46 -1.75
N GLN A 61 -21.81 -19.18 -1.10
CA GLN A 61 -22.00 -18.20 -0.03
C GLN A 61 -21.81 -16.76 -0.48
N MET A 62 -20.59 -16.37 -0.86
CA MET A 62 -20.22 -15.07 -1.37
C MET A 62 -19.42 -15.26 -2.65
N ASN A 63 -19.94 -14.78 -3.77
CA ASN A 63 -19.31 -14.92 -5.08
C ASN A 63 -18.13 -13.94 -5.26
N GLY A 64 -17.31 -14.15 -6.31
CA GLY A 64 -16.11 -13.35 -6.53
C GLY A 64 -16.38 -11.88 -6.82
N ILE A 65 -17.51 -11.53 -7.41
CA ILE A 65 -17.87 -10.12 -7.68
C ILE A 65 -18.26 -9.40 -6.38
N GLU A 66 -19.01 -10.06 -5.51
CA GLU A 66 -19.33 -9.52 -4.18
C GLU A 66 -18.06 -9.36 -3.34
N THR A 67 -17.19 -10.36 -3.41
CA THR A 67 -15.88 -10.34 -2.75
C THR A 67 -15.02 -9.18 -3.26
N ALA A 68 -14.91 -9.00 -4.58
CA ALA A 68 -14.14 -7.92 -5.18
C ALA A 68 -14.65 -6.52 -4.77
N ARG A 69 -15.98 -6.36 -4.69
CA ARG A 69 -16.58 -5.12 -4.18
C ARG A 69 -16.16 -4.83 -2.74
N TYR A 70 -16.30 -5.83 -1.87
CA TYR A 70 -15.94 -5.70 -0.46
C TYR A 70 -14.44 -5.36 -0.27
N ILE A 71 -13.58 -6.06 -1.01
CA ILE A 71 -12.13 -5.82 -0.95
C ILE A 71 -11.78 -4.40 -1.40
N LYS A 72 -12.40 -3.89 -2.47
CA LYS A 72 -12.17 -2.51 -2.92
C LYS A 72 -12.49 -1.48 -1.83
N GLU A 73 -13.53 -1.72 -1.04
CA GLU A 73 -14.01 -0.80 0.00
C GLU A 73 -13.19 -0.90 1.30
N HIS A 74 -12.74 -2.11 1.67
CA HIS A 74 -12.13 -2.36 3.00
C HIS A 74 -10.63 -2.70 2.95
N PHE A 75 -10.13 -3.22 1.82
CA PHE A 75 -8.75 -3.64 1.63
C PHE A 75 -8.17 -3.10 0.31
N PRO A 76 -8.14 -1.78 0.11
CA PRO A 76 -7.81 -1.17 -1.19
C PRO A 76 -6.38 -1.43 -1.66
N SER A 77 -5.50 -1.91 -0.78
CA SER A 77 -4.13 -2.31 -1.12
C SER A 77 -4.01 -3.69 -1.75
N VAL A 78 -5.07 -4.51 -1.71
CA VAL A 78 -5.07 -5.86 -2.29
C VAL A 78 -5.35 -5.79 -3.78
N HIS A 79 -4.44 -6.31 -4.58
CA HIS A 79 -4.60 -6.38 -6.04
C HIS A 79 -5.27 -7.68 -6.44
N MET A 80 -6.31 -7.58 -7.27
CA MET A 80 -7.15 -8.72 -7.63
C MET A 80 -7.00 -9.09 -9.10
N LEU A 81 -6.83 -10.39 -9.37
CA LEU A 81 -6.97 -11.01 -10.68
C LEU A 81 -8.13 -11.99 -10.63
N ILE A 82 -9.02 -11.93 -11.63
CA ILE A 82 -10.15 -12.84 -11.72
C ILE A 82 -9.82 -14.03 -12.62
N LEU A 83 -10.18 -15.22 -12.15
CA LEU A 83 -10.22 -16.46 -12.93
C LEU A 83 -11.68 -16.83 -13.14
N SER A 84 -12.12 -17.02 -14.39
CA SER A 84 -13.51 -17.37 -14.67
C SER A 84 -13.64 -18.44 -15.73
N GLY A 85 -14.54 -19.38 -15.51
CA GLY A 85 -14.94 -20.39 -16.51
C GLY A 85 -15.89 -19.84 -17.59
N TYR A 86 -16.27 -18.59 -17.52
CA TYR A 86 -17.27 -17.99 -18.39
C TYR A 86 -16.74 -16.76 -19.10
N ASN A 87 -16.96 -16.74 -20.41
CA ASN A 87 -16.71 -15.55 -21.23
C ASN A 87 -17.93 -14.62 -21.11
N ASP A 88 -18.23 -14.17 -19.88
CA ASP A 88 -19.36 -13.29 -19.62
C ASP A 88 -18.88 -11.84 -19.52
N PHE A 89 -19.20 -11.09 -20.54
CA PHE A 89 -18.82 -9.67 -20.65
C PHE A 89 -19.33 -8.83 -19.47
N GLU A 90 -20.47 -9.16 -18.90
CA GLU A 90 -21.05 -8.40 -17.76
C GLU A 90 -20.22 -8.59 -16.49
N TYR A 91 -19.70 -9.81 -16.24
CA TYR A 91 -18.80 -10.04 -15.12
C TYR A 91 -17.47 -9.31 -15.29
N ALA A 92 -16.89 -9.35 -16.48
CA ALA A 92 -15.64 -8.64 -16.77
C ALA A 92 -15.81 -7.12 -16.58
N ARG A 93 -16.90 -6.54 -17.11
CA ARG A 93 -17.21 -5.12 -16.96
C ARG A 93 -17.41 -4.72 -15.49
N THR A 94 -18.06 -5.57 -14.73
CA THR A 94 -18.32 -5.31 -13.31
C THR A 94 -17.03 -5.43 -12.49
N ALA A 95 -16.21 -6.41 -12.77
CA ALA A 95 -14.92 -6.62 -12.13
C ALA A 95 -13.97 -5.41 -12.30
N ILE A 96 -13.93 -4.84 -13.50
CA ILE A 96 -13.14 -3.61 -13.78
C ILE A 96 -13.57 -2.45 -12.88
N ARG A 97 -14.88 -2.28 -12.61
CA ARG A 97 -15.38 -1.23 -11.71
C ARG A 97 -14.87 -1.39 -10.27
N TYR A 98 -14.60 -2.62 -9.86
CA TYR A 98 -14.07 -2.95 -8.54
C TYR A 98 -12.55 -3.00 -8.48
N GLY A 99 -11.87 -2.54 -9.54
CA GLY A 99 -10.41 -2.39 -9.54
C GLY A 99 -9.65 -3.70 -9.78
N VAL A 100 -10.33 -4.71 -10.35
CA VAL A 100 -9.67 -5.94 -10.80
C VAL A 100 -8.66 -5.58 -11.91
N LYS A 101 -7.44 -6.04 -11.76
CA LYS A 101 -6.34 -5.70 -12.68
C LYS A 101 -6.37 -6.54 -13.96
N GLU A 102 -6.76 -7.80 -13.87
CA GLU A 102 -6.76 -8.74 -15.00
C GLU A 102 -7.92 -9.74 -14.87
N TYR A 103 -8.44 -10.16 -16.03
CA TYR A 103 -9.53 -11.16 -16.13
C TYR A 103 -9.08 -12.30 -17.03
N LEU A 104 -8.92 -13.50 -16.48
CA LEU A 104 -8.39 -14.66 -17.16
C LEU A 104 -9.48 -15.73 -17.30
N LEU A 105 -9.50 -16.41 -18.47
CA LEU A 105 -10.46 -17.48 -18.73
C LEU A 105 -9.87 -18.84 -18.31
N LYS A 106 -10.68 -19.63 -17.60
CA LYS A 106 -10.36 -21.03 -17.33
C LYS A 106 -10.68 -21.92 -18.56
N PRO A 107 -9.83 -22.88 -18.90
CA PRO A 107 -8.61 -23.28 -18.22
C PRO A 107 -7.43 -22.34 -18.55
N VAL A 108 -6.87 -21.70 -17.54
CA VAL A 108 -5.74 -20.78 -17.72
C VAL A 108 -4.46 -21.55 -18.07
N ALA A 109 -3.73 -21.08 -19.06
CA ALA A 109 -2.40 -21.57 -19.41
C ALA A 109 -1.36 -21.02 -18.43
N ALA A 110 -0.27 -21.77 -18.20
CA ALA A 110 0.79 -21.37 -17.28
C ALA A 110 1.45 -20.03 -17.70
N GLU A 111 1.70 -19.88 -18.99
CA GLU A 111 2.31 -18.69 -19.58
C GLU A 111 1.40 -17.46 -19.45
N GLU A 112 0.09 -17.64 -19.60
CA GLU A 112 -0.89 -16.56 -19.49
C GLU A 112 -1.01 -16.10 -18.03
N LEU A 113 -1.08 -17.04 -17.08
CA LEU A 113 -1.12 -16.73 -15.66
C LEU A 113 0.18 -16.05 -15.20
N GLU A 114 1.34 -16.54 -15.65
CA GLU A 114 2.63 -15.94 -15.35
C GLU A 114 2.71 -14.49 -15.86
N ARG A 115 2.27 -14.22 -17.10
CA ARG A 115 2.23 -12.88 -17.67
C ARG A 115 1.35 -11.95 -16.83
N ALA A 116 0.12 -12.36 -16.53
CA ALA A 116 -0.83 -11.55 -15.76
C ALA A 116 -0.34 -11.24 -14.35
N LEU A 117 0.25 -12.22 -13.67
CA LEU A 117 0.87 -12.02 -12.36
C LEU A 117 2.07 -11.07 -12.45
N SER A 118 2.93 -11.21 -13.47
CA SER A 118 4.08 -10.34 -13.67
C SER A 118 3.67 -8.88 -13.89
N GLU A 119 2.65 -8.64 -14.73
CA GLU A 119 2.11 -7.30 -14.98
C GLU A 119 1.52 -6.68 -13.70
N CYS A 120 0.81 -7.49 -12.91
CA CYS A 120 0.25 -7.05 -11.63
C CYS A 120 1.35 -6.70 -10.61
N ILE A 121 2.39 -7.53 -10.50
CA ILE A 121 3.56 -7.29 -9.63
C ILE A 121 4.28 -5.99 -10.02
N GLN A 122 4.47 -5.74 -11.32
CA GLN A 122 5.08 -4.50 -11.79
C GLN A 122 4.23 -3.28 -11.42
N ALA A 123 2.90 -3.39 -11.55
CA ALA A 123 1.99 -2.31 -11.14
C ALA A 123 2.08 -2.02 -9.63
N ILE A 124 2.14 -3.05 -8.79
CA ILE A 124 2.31 -2.91 -7.34
C ILE A 124 3.60 -2.16 -7.02
N HIS A 125 4.73 -2.60 -7.58
CA HIS A 125 6.01 -1.94 -7.34
C HIS A 125 6.04 -0.50 -7.83
N PHE A 126 5.42 -0.21 -8.96
CA PHE A 126 5.30 1.16 -9.45
C PHE A 126 4.45 2.03 -8.53
N GLU A 127 3.31 1.52 -8.04
CA GLU A 127 2.45 2.22 -7.08
C GLU A 127 3.19 2.50 -5.75
N GLU A 128 3.96 1.52 -5.25
CA GLU A 128 4.79 1.67 -4.04
C GLU A 128 5.88 2.73 -4.22
N GLN A 129 6.61 2.67 -5.34
CA GLN A 129 7.65 3.66 -5.65
C GLN A 129 7.08 5.07 -5.78
N THR A 130 5.94 5.21 -6.46
CA THR A 130 5.26 6.51 -6.62
C THR A 130 4.83 7.06 -5.27
N ARG A 131 4.22 6.22 -4.42
CA ARG A 131 3.80 6.61 -3.06
C ARG A 131 4.99 7.03 -2.20
N HIS A 132 6.09 6.30 -2.28
CA HIS A 132 7.32 6.64 -1.57
C HIS A 132 7.89 7.99 -2.05
N THR A 133 7.94 8.20 -3.36
CA THR A 133 8.42 9.45 -3.95
C THR A 133 7.55 10.64 -3.54
N LEU A 134 6.21 10.48 -3.56
CA LEU A 134 5.28 11.54 -3.13
C LEU A 134 5.48 11.88 -1.65
N LYS A 135 5.58 10.89 -0.78
CA LYS A 135 5.85 11.12 0.66
C LYS A 135 7.17 11.84 0.89
N HIS A 136 8.22 11.47 0.15
CA HIS A 136 9.50 12.18 0.21
C HIS A 136 9.40 13.64 -0.26
N TYR A 137 8.64 13.87 -1.34
CA TYR A 137 8.41 15.22 -1.85
C TYR A 137 7.63 16.08 -0.84
N GLU A 138 6.54 15.54 -0.29
CA GLU A 138 5.75 16.22 0.74
C GLU A 138 6.60 16.55 1.98
N HIS A 139 7.38 15.58 2.45
CA HIS A 139 8.32 15.77 3.55
C HIS A 139 9.35 16.87 3.25
N PHE A 140 10.01 16.80 2.10
CA PHE A 140 10.99 17.79 1.67
C PHE A 140 10.38 19.20 1.57
N HIS A 141 9.18 19.30 1.00
CA HIS A 141 8.46 20.56 0.86
C HIS A 141 8.12 21.16 2.22
N LEU A 142 7.61 20.37 3.14
CA LEU A 142 7.30 20.79 4.51
C LEU A 142 8.58 21.26 5.23
N CYS A 143 9.66 20.50 5.18
CA CYS A 143 10.94 20.88 5.76
C CYS A 143 11.48 22.22 5.20
N SER A 144 11.34 22.42 3.88
CA SER A 144 11.74 23.67 3.22
C SER A 144 10.91 24.85 3.70
N MET A 145 9.59 24.69 3.86
CA MET A 145 8.73 25.75 4.40
C MET A 145 9.09 26.10 5.85
N LEU A 146 9.33 25.09 6.68
CA LEU A 146 9.72 25.28 8.08
C LEU A 146 11.09 25.97 8.21
N ALA A 147 12.03 25.64 7.33
CA ALA A 147 13.31 26.37 7.26
C ALA A 147 13.10 27.85 6.90
N ASN A 148 12.24 28.14 5.93
CA ASN A 148 11.92 29.51 5.54
C ASN A 148 11.20 30.30 6.66
N ILE A 149 10.39 29.62 7.48
CA ILE A 149 9.78 30.24 8.67
C ILE A 149 10.85 30.53 9.72
N ARG A 150 11.77 29.60 10.00
CA ARG A 150 12.91 29.80 10.89
C ARG A 150 13.73 31.04 10.48
N ASP A 151 13.97 31.19 9.20
CA ASP A 151 14.78 32.24 8.64
C ASP A 151 14.02 33.57 8.43
N GLY A 152 12.75 33.61 8.79
CA GLY A 152 11.87 34.78 8.69
C GLY A 152 11.45 35.14 7.27
N VAL A 153 11.59 34.21 6.31
CA VAL A 153 11.22 34.40 4.90
C VAL A 153 9.71 34.15 4.70
N LEU A 154 9.17 33.18 5.44
CA LEU A 154 7.73 32.85 5.45
C LEU A 154 7.15 33.05 6.85
N SER A 155 5.86 33.33 6.91
CA SER A 155 5.10 33.34 8.16
C SER A 155 4.40 32.00 8.41
N TYR A 156 4.01 31.77 9.65
CA TYR A 156 3.17 30.59 9.97
C TYR A 156 1.84 30.60 9.21
N SER A 157 1.26 31.77 8.97
CA SER A 157 0.04 31.89 8.16
C SER A 157 0.24 31.40 6.70
N ASP A 158 1.43 31.56 6.14
CA ASP A 158 1.74 31.03 4.80
C ASP A 158 1.80 29.49 4.82
N LEU A 159 2.28 28.89 5.90
CA LEU A 159 2.23 27.44 6.11
C LEU A 159 0.79 26.96 6.18
N CYS A 160 -0.07 27.59 6.97
CA CYS A 160 -1.47 27.20 7.12
C CYS A 160 -2.28 27.32 5.81
N VAL A 161 -1.90 28.19 4.90
CA VAL A 161 -2.53 28.28 3.56
C VAL A 161 -2.29 27.01 2.73
N GLN A 162 -1.09 26.44 2.81
CA GLN A 162 -0.72 25.23 2.05
C GLN A 162 -1.02 23.94 2.82
N HIS A 163 -1.03 24.03 4.14
CA HIS A 163 -1.26 22.94 5.08
C HIS A 163 -2.37 23.32 6.08
N PRO A 164 -3.66 23.28 5.66
CA PRO A 164 -4.80 23.69 6.50
C PRO A 164 -4.94 22.87 7.79
N GLU A 165 -4.35 21.67 7.85
CA GLU A 165 -4.30 20.83 9.04
C GLU A 165 -3.59 21.48 10.22
N PHE A 166 -2.75 22.50 9.98
CA PHE A 166 -2.09 23.29 11.04
C PHE A 166 -2.91 24.50 11.50
N GLU A 167 -3.99 24.83 10.80
CA GLU A 167 -4.86 25.93 11.19
C GLU A 167 -5.59 25.58 12.49
N ASN A 168 -5.59 26.49 13.46
CA ASN A 168 -6.21 26.33 14.79
C ASN A 168 -5.50 25.38 15.76
N LEU A 169 -4.27 24.95 15.46
CA LEU A 169 -3.48 24.23 16.44
C LEU A 169 -2.76 25.21 17.35
N ALA A 170 -2.96 25.07 18.67
CA ALA A 170 -2.03 25.67 19.63
C ALA A 170 -0.74 24.84 19.57
N TYR A 171 0.38 25.48 19.25
CA TYR A 171 1.63 24.78 18.99
C TYR A 171 2.79 25.43 19.71
N SER A 172 3.77 24.58 20.03
CA SER A 172 5.11 25.02 20.42
C SER A 172 6.11 24.39 19.47
N ILE A 173 6.93 25.21 18.84
CA ILE A 173 7.98 24.75 17.92
C ILE A 173 9.27 24.64 18.71
N TYR A 174 9.84 23.44 18.76
CA TYR A 174 11.17 23.21 19.31
C TYR A 174 12.10 22.79 18.17
N CYS A 175 13.22 23.49 18.04
CA CYS A 175 14.28 23.11 17.14
C CYS A 175 15.45 22.54 17.96
N SER A 176 15.76 21.28 17.76
CA SER A 176 16.95 20.65 18.36
C SER A 176 18.01 20.46 17.30
N VAL A 177 19.24 20.89 17.59
CA VAL A 177 20.36 20.74 16.69
C VAL A 177 21.28 19.63 17.20
N TYR A 178 21.50 18.63 16.36
CA TYR A 178 22.41 17.52 16.65
C TYR A 178 23.65 17.61 15.76
N VAL A 179 24.80 17.50 16.37
CA VAL A 179 26.10 17.55 15.67
C VAL A 179 26.78 16.21 15.86
N SER A 180 26.80 15.35 14.89
CA SER A 180 27.79 14.29 14.70
C SER A 180 27.40 13.28 13.61
N GLU A 181 28.40 12.71 12.96
CA GLU A 181 28.25 11.68 11.91
C GLU A 181 27.59 10.37 12.40
N HIS A 182 27.53 10.11 13.70
CA HIS A 182 26.99 8.87 14.28
C HIS A 182 25.54 8.96 14.79
N THR A 183 24.94 10.14 14.71
CA THR A 183 23.59 10.38 15.24
C THR A 183 22.47 10.28 14.21
N HIS A 184 22.78 10.16 12.92
CA HIS A 184 21.78 10.16 11.84
C HIS A 184 20.74 9.02 12.05
N ASP A 185 21.19 7.79 12.18
CA ASP A 185 20.30 6.65 12.37
C ASP A 185 19.51 6.71 13.69
N ALA A 186 20.13 7.22 14.75
CA ALA A 186 19.47 7.40 16.03
C ALA A 186 18.37 8.48 15.97
N VAL A 187 18.60 9.58 15.23
CA VAL A 187 17.61 10.64 15.02
C VAL A 187 16.45 10.11 14.15
N LEU A 188 16.73 9.36 13.08
CA LEU A 188 15.70 8.71 12.26
C LEU A 188 14.80 7.78 13.09
N GLN A 189 15.42 6.93 13.91
CA GLN A 189 14.66 6.03 14.81
C GLN A 189 13.83 6.80 15.85
N LEU A 190 14.35 7.95 16.32
CA LEU A 190 13.62 8.81 17.25
C LEU A 190 12.43 9.46 16.54
N VAL A 191 12.61 10.01 15.36
CA VAL A 191 11.52 10.61 14.54
C VAL A 191 10.44 9.58 14.26
N ASP A 192 10.81 8.36 13.84
CA ASP A 192 9.85 7.30 13.57
C ASP A 192 9.06 6.86 14.82
N ARG A 193 9.70 6.87 16.01
CA ARG A 193 9.00 6.59 17.28
C ARG A 193 8.05 7.71 17.70
N LEU A 194 8.38 8.93 17.33
CA LEU A 194 7.62 10.11 17.70
C LEU A 194 6.48 10.40 16.71
N ARG A 195 6.59 9.93 15.48
CA ARG A 195 5.49 9.95 14.51
C ARG A 195 4.33 9.09 15.02
N GLY A 196 3.17 9.70 15.14
CA GLY A 196 1.96 9.01 15.63
C GLY A 196 1.64 9.26 17.11
N GLN A 197 2.41 10.09 17.80
CA GLN A 197 2.01 10.71 19.08
C GLN A 197 1.36 12.07 18.78
N ASP A 198 0.85 12.75 19.83
CA ASP A 198 0.11 14.02 19.71
C ASP A 198 0.98 15.21 19.26
N PHE A 199 1.96 14.99 18.44
CA PHE A 199 2.82 16.03 17.88
C PHE A 199 3.43 15.63 16.54
N LEU A 200 3.73 16.61 15.69
CA LEU A 200 4.45 16.44 14.45
C LEU A 200 5.95 16.49 14.72
N CYS A 201 6.70 15.50 14.28
CA CYS A 201 8.15 15.47 14.35
C CYS A 201 8.73 15.31 12.95
N GLU A 202 9.52 16.29 12.52
CA GLU A 202 10.21 16.26 11.24
C GLU A 202 11.68 16.60 11.43
N TYR A 203 12.54 16.11 10.55
CA TYR A 203 13.97 16.43 10.60
C TYR A 203 14.46 16.94 9.25
N MET A 204 15.49 17.76 9.31
CA MET A 204 16.19 18.25 8.15
C MET A 204 17.69 18.13 8.39
N GLN A 205 18.42 17.62 7.42
CA GLN A 205 19.87 17.57 7.47
C GLN A 205 20.45 18.68 6.59
N GLU A 206 21.32 19.48 7.17
CA GLU A 206 22.01 20.55 6.48
C GLU A 206 23.50 20.50 6.86
N SER A 207 24.34 20.03 5.93
CA SER A 207 25.78 19.81 6.18
C SER A 207 26.02 18.83 7.34
N GLU A 208 26.71 19.28 8.40
CA GLU A 208 27.05 18.50 9.59
C GLU A 208 25.93 18.53 10.67
N TYR A 209 24.87 19.30 10.42
CA TYR A 209 23.80 19.52 11.39
C TYR A 209 22.53 18.77 11.01
N ILE A 210 21.91 18.17 12.01
CA ILE A 210 20.56 17.62 11.90
C ILE A 210 19.65 18.49 12.75
N TYR A 211 18.69 19.14 12.10
CA TYR A 211 17.64 19.90 12.76
C TYR A 211 16.42 19.00 12.93
N MET A 212 16.01 18.77 14.15
CA MET A 212 14.76 18.10 14.44
C MET A 212 13.72 19.15 14.84
N LEU A 213 12.65 19.24 14.08
CA LEU A 213 11.54 20.13 14.36
C LEU A 213 10.44 19.33 15.03
N GLN A 214 10.01 19.77 16.18
CA GLN A 214 8.91 19.19 16.94
C GLN A 214 7.81 20.24 17.08
N ILE A 215 6.62 19.91 16.59
CA ILE A 215 5.43 20.73 16.77
C ILE A 215 4.51 19.98 17.72
N PHE A 216 4.40 20.48 18.93
CA PHE A 216 3.48 19.97 19.94
C PHE A 216 2.11 20.55 19.70
N LEU A 217 1.14 19.66 19.55
CA LEU A 217 -0.27 19.99 19.49
C LEU A 217 -0.80 20.06 20.93
N SER A 218 -1.27 21.21 21.36
CA SER A 218 -1.84 21.41 22.71
C SER A 218 -3.35 21.49 22.68
#